data_08b752405808c94d5489e2609acb86c8
#
_entry.id   08b752405808c94d5489e2609acb86c8
#
_cell.length_a   1.000
_cell.length_b   1.000
_cell.length_c   1.000
_cell.angle_alpha   90.00
_cell.angle_beta   90.00
_cell.angle_gamma   90.00
#
_symmetry.space_group_name_H-M   'P 1'
#
loop_
_entity.id
_entity.type
_entity.pdbx_description
1 polymer ?
#
loop_
_entity_poly.entity_id
_entity_poly.type
_entity_poly.pdbx_seq_one_letter_code
_entity_poly.pdbx_strand_id
1 'polypeptide(L)'
;MTRKPRKGYFVRGQFVAAGSELDDQLQRELRGDAPSKTELKAQSAELQALGEQLLTLRANLLAPLNLPERVLESLAELRRIADFEGRRRQSQYLGKLMRQLPGETVAAIRAALDAQRLGAARDTLRLHAAEQWRERLIADDASLGAWLAERPDTDVQQLRTLIRQARKDAPDAAPAPGAPPRQGRAFRALFQWLQSELTRAEAPDTDPSSHAPYTDDSRAG
;
A
#
# COMPACT_ATOMS: atom_id res chain seq x y z
N MET A 1 27.57 3.33 43.42
CA MET A 1 27.54 3.07 41.96
C MET A 1 28.33 4.16 41.25
N THR A 2 29.54 3.88 40.76
CA THR A 2 30.44 4.82 40.11
C THR A 2 29.94 5.03 38.66
N ARG A 3 29.46 6.24 38.35
CA ARG A 3 29.09 6.63 36.98
C ARG A 3 30.35 6.57 36.10
N LYS A 4 30.32 5.81 35.00
CA LYS A 4 31.37 5.79 33.99
C LYS A 4 31.56 7.23 33.46
N PRO A 5 32.83 7.73 33.35
CA PRO A 5 33.08 9.05 32.82
C PRO A 5 32.55 9.16 31.41
N ARG A 6 31.79 10.23 31.14
CA ARG A 6 31.26 10.51 29.79
C ARG A 6 32.46 10.86 28.90
N LYS A 7 32.58 10.14 27.77
CA LYS A 7 33.54 10.52 26.74
C LYS A 7 33.16 11.88 26.17
N GLY A 8 34.14 12.79 26.04
CA GLY A 8 33.92 14.13 25.52
C GLY A 8 35.23 14.83 25.26
N TYR A 9 35.17 16.03 24.76
CA TYR A 9 36.34 16.89 24.45
C TYR A 9 36.03 18.35 24.79
N PHE A 10 37.07 19.20 24.84
CA PHE A 10 36.91 20.62 25.12
C PHE A 10 36.99 21.45 23.85
N VAL A 11 36.02 22.35 23.67
CA VAL A 11 36.00 23.35 22.58
C VAL A 11 35.85 24.72 23.22
N ARG A 12 36.80 25.61 22.97
CA ARG A 12 36.82 26.98 23.50
C ARG A 12 36.61 27.04 25.04
N GLY A 13 37.15 26.06 25.75
CA GLY A 13 37.07 26.01 27.22
C GLY A 13 35.77 25.37 27.76
N GLN A 14 34.85 24.98 26.93
CA GLN A 14 33.62 24.28 27.33
C GLN A 14 33.72 22.77 27.05
N PHE A 15 33.31 21.94 28.03
CA PHE A 15 33.27 20.49 27.87
C PHE A 15 32.09 20.07 27.02
N VAL A 16 32.34 19.37 25.92
CA VAL A 16 31.36 18.82 25.03
C VAL A 16 31.33 17.30 25.18
N ALA A 17 30.24 16.77 25.65
CA ALA A 17 30.09 15.31 25.77
C ALA A 17 29.83 14.69 24.39
N ALA A 18 30.55 13.62 24.06
CA ALA A 18 30.36 12.91 22.81
C ALA A 18 28.91 12.41 22.66
N GLY A 19 28.24 12.71 21.54
CA GLY A 19 26.85 12.41 21.27
C GLY A 19 25.86 13.34 21.97
N SER A 20 26.29 14.52 22.47
CA SER A 20 25.41 15.57 22.93
C SER A 20 24.92 16.44 21.76
N GLU A 21 23.82 17.15 21.95
CA GLU A 21 23.27 18.09 20.97
C GLU A 21 24.28 19.15 20.53
N LEU A 22 25.14 19.59 21.46
CA LEU A 22 26.24 20.52 21.22
C LEU A 22 27.36 19.86 20.38
N ASP A 23 27.66 18.58 20.61
CA ASP A 23 28.61 17.82 19.79
C ASP A 23 28.12 17.70 18.35
N ASP A 24 26.83 17.37 18.18
CA ASP A 24 26.20 17.26 16.87
C ASP A 24 26.16 18.61 16.12
N GLN A 25 25.94 19.72 16.83
CA GLN A 25 26.02 21.08 16.27
C GLN A 25 27.43 21.44 15.83
N LEU A 26 28.40 21.26 16.69
CA LEU A 26 29.81 21.54 16.37
C LEU A 26 30.33 20.66 15.23
N GLN A 27 29.92 19.41 15.20
CA GLN A 27 30.27 18.51 14.11
C GLN A 27 29.57 18.85 12.78
N ARG A 28 28.39 19.45 12.81
CA ARG A 28 27.73 20.01 11.61
C ARG A 28 28.45 21.26 11.13
N GLU A 29 28.80 22.16 12.04
CA GLU A 29 29.57 23.36 11.70
C GLU A 29 30.93 23.03 11.06
N LEU A 30 31.64 22.02 11.59
CA LEU A 30 32.94 21.57 11.06
C LEU A 30 32.89 20.85 9.73
N ARG A 31 31.76 20.10 9.48
CA ARG A 31 31.58 19.32 8.25
C ARG A 31 30.88 20.08 7.14
N GLY A 32 30.26 21.24 7.45
CA GLY A 32 29.34 21.89 6.54
C GLY A 32 28.11 21.01 6.30
N ASP A 33 27.46 21.14 5.13
CA ASP A 33 26.27 20.40 4.74
C ASP A 33 26.51 18.91 4.42
N ALA A 34 27.72 18.38 4.62
CA ALA A 34 28.05 16.99 4.33
C ALA A 34 27.39 16.04 5.35
N PRO A 35 26.70 14.97 4.89
CA PRO A 35 26.02 14.03 5.78
C PRO A 35 27.01 13.28 6.68
N SER A 36 26.62 13.02 7.92
CA SER A 36 27.41 12.25 8.87
C SER A 36 27.52 10.78 8.46
N LYS A 37 28.51 10.06 8.99
CA LYS A 37 28.63 8.60 8.78
C LYS A 37 27.39 7.85 9.23
N THR A 38 26.70 8.32 10.27
CA THR A 38 25.45 7.73 10.79
C THR A 38 24.30 7.97 9.82
N GLU A 39 24.19 9.17 9.26
CA GLU A 39 23.17 9.51 8.25
C GLU A 39 23.39 8.72 6.96
N LEU A 40 24.65 8.62 6.48
CA LEU A 40 24.98 7.79 5.31
C LEU A 40 24.66 6.32 5.54
N LYS A 41 24.89 5.80 6.75
CA LYS A 41 24.53 4.43 7.12
C LYS A 41 23.01 4.26 7.15
N ALA A 42 22.27 5.21 7.71
CA ALA A 42 20.81 5.20 7.75
C ALA A 42 20.21 5.24 6.34
N GLN A 43 20.69 6.14 5.46
CA GLN A 43 20.29 6.21 4.06
C GLN A 43 20.59 4.90 3.30
N SER A 44 21.76 4.31 3.56
CA SER A 44 22.11 3.02 2.94
C SER A 44 21.19 1.90 3.38
N ALA A 45 20.82 1.83 4.66
CA ALA A 45 19.88 0.86 5.19
C ALA A 45 18.46 1.08 4.66
N GLU A 46 18.02 2.33 4.55
CA GLU A 46 16.74 2.70 3.98
C GLU A 46 16.61 2.27 2.51
N LEU A 47 17.63 2.56 1.69
CA LEU A 47 17.64 2.15 0.28
C LEU A 47 17.69 0.63 0.11
N GLN A 48 18.40 -0.09 0.99
CA GLN A 48 18.37 -1.54 1.00
C GLN A 48 16.96 -2.06 1.33
N ALA A 49 16.34 -1.55 2.38
CA ALA A 49 14.97 -1.91 2.75
C ALA A 49 13.96 -1.58 1.65
N LEU A 50 14.13 -0.45 0.96
CA LEU A 50 13.31 -0.07 -0.19
C LEU A 50 13.47 -1.07 -1.34
N GLY A 51 14.69 -1.51 -1.62
CA GLY A 51 14.97 -2.55 -2.60
C GLY A 51 14.31 -3.89 -2.24
N GLU A 52 14.35 -4.29 -0.98
CA GLU A 52 13.67 -5.50 -0.51
C GLU A 52 12.14 -5.42 -0.65
N GLN A 53 11.56 -4.23 -0.44
CA GLN A 53 10.12 -4.01 -0.62
C GLN A 53 9.68 -4.19 -2.09
N LEU A 54 10.56 -3.96 -3.07
CA LEU A 54 10.27 -4.26 -4.49
C LEU A 54 9.92 -5.72 -4.75
N LEU A 55 10.35 -6.66 -3.89
CA LEU A 55 9.96 -8.07 -3.97
C LEU A 55 8.45 -8.28 -3.80
N THR A 56 7.78 -7.37 -3.09
CA THR A 56 6.33 -7.43 -2.82
C THR A 56 5.51 -6.64 -3.84
N LEU A 57 6.17 -5.85 -4.69
CA LEU A 57 5.50 -5.00 -5.66
C LEU A 57 4.87 -5.84 -6.78
N ARG A 58 3.61 -5.53 -7.11
CA ARG A 58 2.88 -6.19 -8.19
C ARG A 58 3.52 -5.87 -9.54
N ALA A 59 3.49 -6.82 -10.48
CA ALA A 59 4.14 -6.68 -11.79
C ALA A 59 3.66 -5.44 -12.59
N ASN A 60 2.37 -5.11 -12.52
CA ASN A 60 1.80 -3.95 -13.19
C ASN A 60 2.31 -2.59 -12.62
N LEU A 61 2.78 -2.56 -11.38
CA LEU A 61 3.39 -1.38 -10.76
C LEU A 61 4.91 -1.38 -10.90
N LEU A 62 5.52 -2.56 -11.03
CA LEU A 62 6.96 -2.72 -11.23
C LEU A 62 7.40 -2.38 -12.66
N ALA A 63 6.65 -2.83 -13.66
CA ALA A 63 7.01 -2.65 -15.07
C ALA A 63 7.20 -1.17 -15.50
N PRO A 64 6.33 -0.21 -15.10
CA PRO A 64 6.49 1.19 -15.46
C PRO A 64 7.72 1.87 -14.86
N LEU A 65 8.35 1.29 -13.83
CA LEU A 65 9.52 1.87 -13.18
C LEU A 65 10.78 1.80 -14.04
N ASN A 66 10.78 1.02 -15.12
CA ASN A 66 11.91 0.87 -16.05
C ASN A 66 13.25 0.68 -15.33
N LEU A 67 13.27 -0.21 -14.33
CA LEU A 67 14.47 -0.45 -13.52
C LEU A 67 15.59 -1.06 -14.34
N PRO A 68 16.87 -0.71 -14.05
CA PRO A 68 18.02 -1.34 -14.71
C PRO A 68 17.98 -2.87 -14.58
N GLU A 69 18.40 -3.57 -15.63
CA GLU A 69 18.38 -5.03 -15.71
C GLU A 69 19.07 -5.68 -14.49
N ARG A 70 20.21 -5.14 -14.07
CA ARG A 70 20.93 -5.63 -12.87
C ARG A 70 20.10 -5.59 -11.58
N VAL A 71 19.20 -4.62 -11.46
CA VAL A 71 18.28 -4.55 -10.29
C VAL A 71 17.23 -5.64 -10.40
N LEU A 72 16.65 -5.83 -11.59
CA LEU A 72 15.67 -6.89 -11.86
C LEU A 72 16.26 -8.29 -11.66
N GLU A 73 17.46 -8.54 -12.15
CA GLU A 73 18.21 -9.79 -11.93
C GLU A 73 18.46 -10.01 -10.43
N SER A 74 18.90 -8.98 -9.72
CA SER A 74 19.14 -9.07 -8.27
C SER A 74 17.87 -9.39 -7.49
N LEU A 75 16.72 -8.84 -7.89
CA LEU A 75 15.41 -9.16 -7.31
C LEU A 75 14.99 -10.60 -7.63
N ALA A 76 15.21 -11.06 -8.87
CA ALA A 76 14.92 -12.44 -9.26
C ALA A 76 15.77 -13.43 -8.45
N GLU A 77 17.05 -13.14 -8.26
CA GLU A 77 17.94 -13.97 -7.46
C GLU A 77 17.53 -14.00 -5.98
N LEU A 78 17.17 -12.88 -5.38
CA LEU A 78 16.65 -12.80 -4.00
C LEU A 78 15.40 -13.67 -3.78
N ARG A 79 14.55 -13.84 -4.80
CA ARG A 79 13.37 -14.73 -4.73
C ARG A 79 13.76 -16.20 -4.71
N ARG A 80 14.91 -16.57 -5.29
CA ARG A 80 15.39 -17.95 -5.43
C ARG A 80 16.19 -18.42 -4.23
N ILE A 81 16.92 -17.52 -3.56
CA ILE A 81 17.80 -17.87 -2.44
C ILE A 81 16.95 -18.21 -1.20
N ALA A 82 17.07 -19.43 -0.74
CA ALA A 82 16.45 -19.92 0.50
C ALA A 82 17.40 -19.81 1.71
N ASP A 83 18.72 -19.85 1.48
CA ASP A 83 19.72 -19.75 2.54
C ASP A 83 19.79 -18.35 3.13
N PHE A 84 19.86 -18.25 4.47
CA PHE A 84 19.87 -16.98 5.20
C PHE A 84 21.09 -16.11 4.87
N GLU A 85 22.29 -16.69 4.87
CA GLU A 85 23.50 -15.94 4.61
C GLU A 85 23.63 -15.51 3.13
N GLY A 86 23.20 -16.36 2.21
CA GLY A 86 23.10 -16.05 0.79
C GLY A 86 22.12 -14.89 0.56
N ARG A 87 20.94 -14.97 1.18
CA ARG A 87 19.91 -13.92 1.11
C ARG A 87 20.42 -12.58 1.68
N ARG A 88 21.11 -12.61 2.82
CA ARG A 88 21.71 -11.41 3.43
C ARG A 88 22.72 -10.74 2.50
N ARG A 89 23.62 -11.53 1.89
CA ARG A 89 24.62 -11.01 0.93
C ARG A 89 23.96 -10.42 -0.32
N GLN A 90 22.99 -11.12 -0.87
CA GLN A 90 22.26 -10.63 -2.06
C GLN A 90 21.44 -9.36 -1.75
N SER A 91 20.84 -9.25 -0.57
CA SER A 91 20.16 -8.05 -0.10
C SER A 91 21.12 -6.85 0.01
N GLN A 92 22.32 -7.06 0.55
CA GLN A 92 23.36 -6.02 0.59
C GLN A 92 23.81 -5.58 -0.81
N TYR A 93 23.91 -6.54 -1.76
CA TYR A 93 24.21 -6.25 -3.15
C TYR A 93 23.10 -5.42 -3.80
N LEU A 94 21.84 -5.80 -3.60
CA LEU A 94 20.68 -5.01 -4.04
C LEU A 94 20.74 -3.59 -3.46
N GLY A 95 21.04 -3.43 -2.16
CA GLY A 95 21.21 -2.14 -1.53
C GLY A 95 22.32 -1.29 -2.18
N LYS A 96 23.42 -1.92 -2.65
CA LYS A 96 24.45 -1.23 -3.42
C LYS A 96 23.92 -0.74 -4.78
N LEU A 97 23.14 -1.54 -5.48
CA LEU A 97 22.51 -1.17 -6.75
C LEU A 97 21.52 -0.01 -6.55
N MET A 98 20.69 -0.08 -5.50
CA MET A 98 19.71 0.96 -5.17
C MET A 98 20.36 2.33 -4.95
N ARG A 99 21.55 2.39 -4.34
CA ARG A 99 22.31 3.64 -4.17
C ARG A 99 22.82 4.25 -5.47
N GLN A 100 22.88 3.48 -6.55
CA GLN A 100 23.31 3.94 -7.87
C GLN A 100 22.16 4.45 -8.73
N LEU A 101 20.91 4.26 -8.27
CA LEU A 101 19.74 4.74 -9.00
C LEU A 101 19.61 6.26 -8.91
N PRO A 102 19.13 6.92 -9.96
CA PRO A 102 18.74 8.32 -9.93
C PRO A 102 17.69 8.58 -8.83
N GLY A 103 17.75 9.75 -8.21
CA GLY A 103 16.81 10.14 -7.16
C GLY A 103 15.34 10.08 -7.61
N GLU A 104 15.07 10.45 -8.86
CA GLU A 104 13.74 10.33 -9.49
C GLU A 104 13.24 8.88 -9.55
N THR A 105 14.11 7.93 -9.88
CA THR A 105 13.75 6.50 -9.88
C THR A 105 13.44 6.01 -8.46
N VAL A 106 14.21 6.42 -7.48
CA VAL A 106 13.95 6.09 -6.06
C VAL A 106 12.62 6.69 -5.61
N ALA A 107 12.31 7.92 -6.01
CA ALA A 107 11.02 8.55 -5.72
C ALA A 107 9.85 7.81 -6.39
N ALA A 108 10.02 7.40 -7.66
CA ALA A 108 9.02 6.60 -8.37
C ALA A 108 8.78 5.23 -7.69
N ILE A 109 9.82 4.58 -7.20
CA ILE A 109 9.70 3.33 -6.43
C ILE A 109 8.87 3.54 -5.16
N ARG A 110 9.13 4.61 -4.40
CA ARG A 110 8.36 4.94 -3.19
C ARG A 110 6.89 5.17 -3.55
N ALA A 111 6.63 5.98 -4.57
CA ALA A 111 5.27 6.27 -5.03
C ALA A 111 4.52 4.99 -5.45
N ALA A 112 5.17 4.05 -6.15
CA ALA A 112 4.56 2.77 -6.54
C ALA A 112 4.24 1.88 -5.33
N LEU A 113 5.12 1.82 -4.33
CA LEU A 113 4.87 1.09 -3.09
C LEU A 113 3.73 1.70 -2.28
N ASP A 114 3.66 3.03 -2.21
CA ASP A 114 2.59 3.73 -1.52
C ASP A 114 1.25 3.56 -2.26
N ALA A 115 1.25 3.62 -3.58
CA ALA A 115 0.07 3.32 -4.39
C ALA A 115 -0.46 1.89 -4.15
N GLN A 116 0.45 0.90 -4.04
CA GLN A 116 0.07 -0.47 -3.70
C GLN A 116 -0.52 -0.58 -2.30
N ARG A 117 0.07 0.08 -1.31
CA ARG A 117 -0.44 0.10 0.08
C ARG A 117 -1.81 0.74 0.17
N LEU A 118 -1.99 1.89 -0.48
CA LEU A 118 -3.29 2.58 -0.55
C LEU A 118 -4.35 1.74 -1.24
N GLY A 119 -4.00 1.06 -2.35
CA GLY A 119 -4.89 0.15 -3.04
C GLY A 119 -5.34 -1.01 -2.13
N ALA A 120 -4.40 -1.66 -1.44
CA ALA A 120 -4.71 -2.74 -0.50
C ALA A 120 -5.58 -2.27 0.69
N ALA A 121 -5.32 -1.07 1.22
CA ALA A 121 -6.14 -0.50 2.28
C ALA A 121 -7.57 -0.21 1.81
N ARG A 122 -7.74 0.35 0.60
CA ARG A 122 -9.06 0.56 -0.01
C ARG A 122 -9.81 -0.76 -0.23
N ASP A 123 -9.12 -1.78 -0.73
CA ASP A 123 -9.70 -3.11 -0.92
C ASP A 123 -10.20 -3.70 0.41
N THR A 124 -9.43 -3.56 1.48
CA THR A 124 -9.83 -4.00 2.82
C THR A 124 -11.05 -3.24 3.33
N LEU A 125 -11.08 -1.92 3.19
CA LEU A 125 -12.23 -1.10 3.58
C LEU A 125 -13.51 -1.49 2.81
N ARG A 126 -13.39 -1.77 1.49
CA ARG A 126 -14.51 -2.26 0.68
C ARG A 126 -15.03 -3.61 1.14
N LEU A 127 -14.12 -4.53 1.47
CA LEU A 127 -14.51 -5.83 2.03
C LEU A 127 -15.32 -5.66 3.32
N HIS A 128 -14.82 -4.87 4.26
CA HIS A 128 -15.54 -4.60 5.52
C HIS A 128 -16.87 -3.88 5.28
N ALA A 129 -16.91 -2.91 4.37
CA ALA A 129 -18.16 -2.24 4.01
C ALA A 129 -19.19 -3.22 3.42
N ALA A 130 -18.75 -4.13 2.52
CA ALA A 130 -19.62 -5.15 1.95
C ALA A 130 -20.14 -6.13 3.02
N GLU A 131 -19.30 -6.52 3.99
CA GLU A 131 -19.71 -7.36 5.12
C GLU A 131 -20.77 -6.67 5.98
N GLN A 132 -20.51 -5.43 6.37
CA GLN A 132 -21.45 -4.64 7.18
C GLN A 132 -22.78 -4.42 6.46
N TRP A 133 -22.75 -4.06 5.19
CA TRP A 133 -23.98 -3.88 4.40
C TRP A 133 -24.76 -5.19 4.26
N ARG A 134 -24.08 -6.31 4.00
CA ARG A 134 -24.72 -7.62 3.94
C ARG A 134 -25.46 -7.96 5.24
N GLU A 135 -24.81 -7.77 6.39
CA GLU A 135 -25.40 -8.02 7.70
C GLU A 135 -26.63 -7.15 7.95
N ARG A 136 -26.51 -5.85 7.68
CA ARG A 136 -27.60 -4.88 7.83
C ARG A 136 -28.80 -5.19 6.92
N LEU A 137 -28.56 -5.48 5.65
CA LEU A 137 -29.60 -5.81 4.66
C LEU A 137 -30.32 -7.14 4.97
N ILE A 138 -29.61 -8.09 5.56
CA ILE A 138 -30.24 -9.34 6.00
C ILE A 138 -31.06 -9.12 7.27
N ALA A 139 -30.56 -8.31 8.20
CA ALA A 139 -31.20 -8.09 9.49
C ALA A 139 -32.44 -7.19 9.43
N ASP A 140 -32.41 -6.14 8.59
CA ASP A 140 -33.46 -5.12 8.58
C ASP A 140 -33.80 -4.62 7.17
N ASP A 141 -35.12 -4.50 6.89
CA ASP A 141 -35.64 -3.98 5.62
C ASP A 141 -35.40 -2.46 5.45
N ALA A 142 -35.33 -1.69 6.54
CA ALA A 142 -35.04 -0.26 6.49
C ALA A 142 -33.62 0.03 5.93
N SER A 143 -32.70 -0.92 6.10
CA SER A 143 -31.33 -0.84 5.55
C SER A 143 -31.31 -0.77 4.01
N LEU A 144 -32.32 -1.32 3.33
CA LEU A 144 -32.44 -1.19 1.87
C LEU A 144 -32.66 0.27 1.46
N GLY A 145 -33.49 1.02 2.20
CA GLY A 145 -33.70 2.44 1.95
C GLY A 145 -32.42 3.27 2.13
N ALA A 146 -31.65 2.96 3.18
CA ALA A 146 -30.35 3.60 3.41
C ALA A 146 -29.34 3.31 2.28
N TRP A 147 -29.27 2.05 1.81
CA TRP A 147 -28.44 1.69 0.66
C TRP A 147 -28.80 2.48 -0.60
N LEU A 148 -30.09 2.56 -0.92
CA LEU A 148 -30.58 3.26 -2.11
C LEU A 148 -30.40 4.77 -2.05
N ALA A 149 -30.42 5.35 -0.85
CA ALA A 149 -30.12 6.77 -0.65
C ALA A 149 -28.64 7.10 -0.97
N GLU A 150 -27.73 6.18 -0.63
CA GLU A 150 -26.30 6.32 -0.97
C GLU A 150 -26.00 5.94 -2.42
N ARG A 151 -26.81 5.06 -3.04
CA ARG A 151 -26.58 4.47 -4.37
C ARG A 151 -27.89 4.37 -5.18
N PRO A 152 -28.34 5.48 -5.78
CA PRO A 152 -29.61 5.54 -6.51
C PRO A 152 -29.62 4.65 -7.77
N ASP A 153 -28.47 4.42 -8.41
CA ASP A 153 -28.33 3.63 -9.64
C ASP A 153 -28.33 2.12 -9.41
N THR A 154 -28.62 1.67 -8.19
CA THR A 154 -28.66 0.25 -7.81
C THR A 154 -29.82 -0.48 -8.48
N ASP A 155 -29.59 -1.68 -9.02
CA ASP A 155 -30.66 -2.59 -9.42
C ASP A 155 -31.41 -3.12 -8.18
N VAL A 156 -32.52 -2.43 -7.85
CA VAL A 156 -33.35 -2.70 -6.67
C VAL A 156 -33.96 -4.11 -6.73
N GLN A 157 -34.32 -4.58 -7.92
CA GLN A 157 -34.97 -5.88 -8.08
C GLN A 157 -33.98 -7.01 -7.81
N GLN A 158 -32.84 -6.92 -8.37
CA GLN A 158 -31.76 -7.88 -8.13
C GLN A 158 -31.35 -7.90 -6.64
N LEU A 159 -31.15 -6.75 -6.02
CA LEU A 159 -30.79 -6.63 -4.60
C LEU A 159 -31.86 -7.26 -3.69
N ARG A 160 -33.13 -6.93 -3.89
CA ARG A 160 -34.26 -7.52 -3.13
C ARG A 160 -34.30 -9.05 -3.27
N THR A 161 -33.99 -9.56 -4.47
CA THR A 161 -33.99 -11.00 -4.73
C THR A 161 -32.87 -11.69 -3.95
N LEU A 162 -31.64 -11.10 -3.99
CA LEU A 162 -30.48 -11.60 -3.26
C LEU A 162 -30.69 -11.57 -1.74
N ILE A 163 -31.30 -10.51 -1.21
CA ILE A 163 -31.62 -10.40 0.22
C ILE A 163 -32.58 -11.49 0.65
N ARG A 164 -33.70 -11.70 -0.11
CA ARG A 164 -34.66 -12.74 0.21
C ARG A 164 -34.05 -14.14 0.17
N GLN A 165 -33.19 -14.40 -0.81
CA GLN A 165 -32.48 -15.69 -0.90
C GLN A 165 -31.49 -15.88 0.23
N ALA A 166 -30.75 -14.84 0.58
CA ALA A 166 -29.78 -14.90 1.68
C ALA A 166 -30.44 -15.13 3.04
N ARG A 167 -31.62 -14.53 3.26
CA ARG A 167 -32.43 -14.79 4.47
C ARG A 167 -32.96 -16.23 4.56
N LYS A 168 -33.32 -16.83 3.42
CA LYS A 168 -33.72 -18.25 3.36
C LYS A 168 -32.57 -19.22 3.59
N ASP A 169 -31.36 -18.84 3.14
CA ASP A 169 -30.15 -19.63 3.32
C ASP A 169 -29.53 -19.46 4.73
N ALA A 170 -30.06 -18.55 5.55
CA ALA A 170 -29.64 -18.41 6.93
C ALA A 170 -29.95 -19.69 7.69
N PRO A 171 -29.00 -20.30 8.42
CA PRO A 171 -29.23 -21.51 9.17
C PRO A 171 -30.26 -21.24 10.27
N ASP A 172 -31.32 -22.06 10.34
CA ASP A 172 -32.36 -21.99 11.37
C ASP A 172 -31.87 -22.29 12.80
N ALA A 173 -30.64 -22.75 12.94
CA ALA A 173 -30.03 -23.07 14.22
C ALA A 173 -28.66 -22.38 14.37
N ALA A 174 -28.41 -21.88 15.58
CA ALA A 174 -27.07 -21.38 15.94
C ALA A 174 -26.01 -22.48 15.69
N PRO A 175 -24.87 -22.14 15.08
CA PRO A 175 -23.82 -23.12 14.83
C PRO A 175 -23.34 -23.73 16.14
N ALA A 176 -23.03 -25.03 16.13
CA ALA A 176 -22.45 -25.70 17.28
C ALA A 176 -21.19 -24.97 17.75
N PRO A 177 -20.90 -24.89 19.06
CA PRO A 177 -19.72 -24.22 19.58
C PRO A 177 -18.44 -24.71 18.88
N GLY A 178 -17.71 -23.80 18.21
CA GLY A 178 -16.46 -24.11 17.50
C GLY A 178 -16.61 -24.51 16.03
N ALA A 179 -17.80 -24.64 15.47
CA ALA A 179 -18.00 -24.85 14.05
C ALA A 179 -18.05 -23.51 13.30
N PRO A 180 -17.34 -23.35 12.17
CA PRO A 180 -17.46 -22.14 11.36
C PRO A 180 -18.91 -22.02 10.83
N PRO A 181 -19.49 -20.80 10.80
CA PRO A 181 -20.84 -20.61 10.30
C PRO A 181 -20.92 -21.08 8.86
N ARG A 182 -21.87 -22.02 8.55
CA ARG A 182 -22.12 -22.47 7.20
C ARG A 182 -22.78 -21.33 6.43
N GLN A 183 -21.98 -20.60 5.67
CA GLN A 183 -22.47 -19.52 4.81
C GLN A 183 -23.11 -20.13 3.56
N GLY A 184 -24.43 -19.96 3.39
CA GLY A 184 -25.17 -20.42 2.24
C GLY A 184 -24.67 -19.81 0.92
N ARG A 185 -25.07 -20.40 -0.20
CA ARG A 185 -24.71 -19.91 -1.53
C ARG A 185 -25.21 -18.47 -1.77
N ALA A 186 -26.46 -18.20 -1.38
CA ALA A 186 -27.06 -16.88 -1.56
C ALA A 186 -26.41 -15.80 -0.66
N PHE A 187 -25.99 -16.17 0.54
CA PHE A 187 -25.24 -15.29 1.44
C PHE A 187 -23.90 -14.81 0.81
N ARG A 188 -23.19 -15.72 0.13
CA ARG A 188 -21.96 -15.38 -0.62
C ARG A 188 -22.26 -14.58 -1.88
N ALA A 189 -23.33 -14.89 -2.59
CA ALA A 189 -23.74 -14.16 -3.79
C ALA A 189 -24.10 -12.71 -3.47
N LEU A 190 -24.83 -12.45 -2.37
CA LEU A 190 -25.11 -11.10 -1.91
C LEU A 190 -23.85 -10.34 -1.58
N PHE A 191 -22.89 -10.95 -0.89
CA PHE A 191 -21.61 -10.33 -0.59
C PHE A 191 -20.83 -9.95 -1.85
N GLN A 192 -20.69 -10.87 -2.80
CA GLN A 192 -20.00 -10.62 -4.06
C GLN A 192 -20.66 -9.49 -4.86
N TRP A 193 -21.98 -9.47 -4.88
CA TRP A 193 -22.73 -8.41 -5.54
C TRP A 193 -22.48 -7.04 -4.87
N LEU A 194 -22.57 -6.95 -3.55
CA LEU A 194 -22.27 -5.73 -2.79
C LEU A 194 -20.83 -5.25 -3.04
N GLN A 195 -19.87 -6.16 -3.07
CA GLN A 195 -18.49 -5.83 -3.36
C GLN A 195 -18.32 -5.25 -4.77
N SER A 196 -19.02 -5.81 -5.78
CA SER A 196 -18.97 -5.29 -7.15
C SER A 196 -19.60 -3.90 -7.26
N GLU A 197 -20.70 -3.63 -6.56
CA GLU A 197 -21.34 -2.31 -6.52
C GLU A 197 -20.47 -1.26 -5.84
N LEU A 198 -19.82 -1.61 -4.73
CA LEU A 198 -18.87 -0.73 -4.04
C LEU A 198 -17.66 -0.40 -4.91
N THR A 199 -17.20 -1.36 -5.71
CA THR A 199 -16.10 -1.14 -6.65
C THR A 199 -16.50 -0.24 -7.82
N ARG A 200 -17.74 -0.42 -8.35
CA ARG A 200 -18.25 0.39 -9.45
C ARG A 200 -18.41 1.87 -9.06
N ALA A 201 -18.91 2.13 -7.86
CA ALA A 201 -19.10 3.49 -7.36
C ALA A 201 -17.79 4.28 -7.13
N GLU A 202 -16.65 3.59 -6.97
CA GLU A 202 -15.32 4.22 -6.81
C GLU A 202 -14.56 4.39 -8.14
N ALA A 203 -15.03 3.75 -9.22
CA ALA A 203 -14.45 3.97 -10.54
C ALA A 203 -14.77 5.41 -10.98
N PRO A 204 -13.77 6.24 -11.34
CA PRO A 204 -14.05 7.55 -11.90
C PRO A 204 -14.91 7.36 -13.15
N ASP A 205 -15.99 8.16 -13.29
CA ASP A 205 -16.78 8.26 -14.51
C ASP A 205 -15.83 8.63 -15.66
N THR A 206 -15.30 7.63 -16.33
CA THR A 206 -14.60 7.81 -17.59
C THR A 206 -15.72 7.92 -18.63
N ASP A 207 -16.27 9.13 -18.76
CA ASP A 207 -17.17 9.47 -19.87
C ASP A 207 -16.37 9.29 -21.19
N PRO A 208 -16.69 8.28 -22.01
CA PRO A 208 -16.00 8.06 -23.27
C PRO A 208 -16.35 9.12 -24.34
N SER A 209 -17.16 10.12 -23.98
CA SER A 209 -17.73 11.10 -24.92
C SER A 209 -16.90 12.39 -25.09
N SER A 210 -15.79 12.60 -24.36
CA SER A 210 -15.07 13.88 -24.40
C SER A 210 -13.91 13.93 -25.41
N HIS A 211 -13.78 12.95 -26.31
CA HIS A 211 -12.78 12.99 -27.40
C HIS A 211 -13.43 12.84 -28.77
N ALA A 212 -14.32 13.76 -29.11
CA ALA A 212 -14.61 14.03 -30.54
C ALA A 212 -13.60 15.10 -31.02
N PRO A 213 -12.71 14.80 -31.95
CA PRO A 213 -11.90 15.85 -32.57
C PRO A 213 -12.84 16.71 -33.44
N TYR A 214 -12.94 17.97 -33.10
CA TYR A 214 -13.52 19.02 -33.95
C TYR A 214 -12.68 19.11 -35.22
N THR A 215 -13.14 18.47 -36.27
CA THR A 215 -12.61 18.68 -37.62
C THR A 215 -13.24 19.97 -38.15
N ASP A 216 -12.48 21.06 -38.03
CA ASP A 216 -12.75 22.31 -38.75
C ASP A 216 -12.42 22.08 -40.22
N ASP A 217 -13.47 21.84 -41.01
CA ASP A 217 -13.42 21.84 -42.49
C ASP A 217 -13.77 23.25 -42.98
N SER A 218 -12.83 24.18 -42.83
CA SER A 218 -12.92 25.50 -43.51
C SER A 218 -12.31 25.42 -44.90
N ARG A 219 -13.10 24.90 -45.79
CA ARG A 219 -12.88 25.05 -47.23
C ARG A 219 -13.62 26.29 -47.71
N ALA A 220 -12.90 27.32 -48.02
CA ALA A 220 -13.36 28.43 -48.84
C ALA A 220 -12.26 28.76 -49.83
N GLY A 221 -12.57 28.69 -51.08
CA GLY A 221 -12.83 29.56 -52.13
C GLY A 221 -11.61 30.24 -52.71
#